data_b0327a728308bc370f08146f8abb7a4f
#
_entry.id   b0327a728308bc370f08146f8abb7a4f
#
_cell.length_a   1.000
_cell.length_b   1.000
_cell.length_c   1.000
_cell.angle_alpha   90.00
_cell.angle_beta   90.00
_cell.angle_gamma   90.00
#
_symmetry.space_group_name_H-M   'P 1'
#
loop_
_entity.id
_entity.type
_entity.pdbx_description
1 polymer ?
#
loop_
_entity_poly.entity_id
_entity_poly.type
_entity_poly.pdbx_seq_one_letter_code
_entity_poly.pdbx_strand_id
1 'polypeptide(L)'
;MDPGLINIEDIPAFRKVKDVPADKVTDILRSAVAQLHESDDIEEFLRAILSDRAATPHGPAEIVDILTHRIELEGSNGLAAFVLKGRSYPTVRPRDASHQIYRLEKIDDLALAVFGATGIVLDGVKEQFSSTCKRLKIFYTFLDIDDFARLFWAYGFLCPRDGNRIKGGRCTCGYAPEHSFLNVLQQEALSQLRLAHALHQTKGLVILPPSSGKTRIAARDARAAAAQSVLYVAHTHEILDVAQSEFSASFGAASVLRLQGGQPPDATKVNLATIQYLTANLAQFRKSSFDYVVIDEFHHAAAPTYRKLVGELSYSFLLGLTATPFRADRQDIATLCDGKIIVQYELRSGVEMGILTPYHYFGCFDDIDYGDLPIGYTIKDLERKLIIKERHEAVIQKWSELADGKPTLAFCCSHEHARRVSDTFVACGIPSTTYLSTTELADRASFVARLERGHLKVLCVVDVLNEGADLPFIECLLFLRPTESKRIFLQQLGRGLRRHVGKSHCTVIDFIGNFRNAYKIVEYHGLRPDEFDQAGAGARSVGTAKALLDIPIGCKVNFEDRVLDIFANQALDPKNATRENISRILINRYLRLSDRLGRMLNRRDIDRYELLDSTFYDRVFGSWKRFLTFMHE
;
A
#
# COMPACT_ATOMS: atom_id res chain seq x y z
N MET A 1 23.15 -0.92 -30.55
CA MET A 1 22.54 -0.33 -31.80
C MET A 1 23.01 1.11 -31.95
N ASP A 2 23.18 1.63 -33.16
CA ASP A 2 23.39 3.07 -33.29
C ASP A 2 22.14 3.84 -32.86
N PRO A 3 22.26 4.95 -32.11
CA PRO A 3 21.13 5.76 -31.70
C PRO A 3 20.27 6.20 -32.89
N GLY A 4 18.94 6.08 -32.76
CA GLY A 4 18.02 6.43 -33.84
C GLY A 4 16.56 6.10 -33.53
N LEU A 5 15.72 6.04 -34.57
CA LEU A 5 14.33 5.66 -34.46
C LEU A 5 14.21 4.16 -34.12
N ILE A 6 13.47 3.86 -33.05
CA ILE A 6 13.13 2.50 -32.62
C ILE A 6 11.62 2.30 -32.62
N ASN A 7 11.17 1.05 -32.80
CA ASN A 7 9.76 0.71 -32.74
C ASN A 7 9.31 0.60 -31.27
N ILE A 8 8.04 0.91 -31.01
CA ILE A 8 7.43 0.74 -29.69
C ILE A 8 7.60 -0.69 -29.14
N GLU A 9 7.56 -1.68 -30.05
CA GLU A 9 7.67 -3.11 -29.73
C GLU A 9 9.08 -3.52 -29.26
N ASP A 10 10.09 -2.71 -29.56
CA ASP A 10 11.47 -2.97 -29.17
C ASP A 10 11.82 -2.36 -27.81
N ILE A 11 10.91 -1.60 -27.22
CA ILE A 11 11.02 -1.07 -25.86
C ILE A 11 10.54 -2.15 -24.87
N PRO A 12 11.42 -2.73 -24.02
CA PRO A 12 11.05 -3.85 -23.15
C PRO A 12 9.87 -3.57 -22.23
N ALA A 13 9.72 -2.32 -21.76
CA ALA A 13 8.59 -1.89 -20.95
C ALA A 13 7.24 -1.99 -21.69
N PHE A 14 7.26 -1.92 -23.03
CA PHE A 14 6.07 -1.94 -23.90
C PHE A 14 5.85 -3.26 -24.64
N ARG A 15 6.65 -4.29 -24.34
CA ARG A 15 6.68 -5.58 -25.08
C ARG A 15 5.32 -6.25 -25.29
N LYS A 16 4.32 -6.01 -24.42
CA LYS A 16 2.96 -6.58 -24.56
C LYS A 16 2.18 -6.01 -25.75
N VAL A 17 2.65 -4.92 -26.35
CA VAL A 17 2.05 -4.38 -27.58
C VAL A 17 2.09 -5.40 -28.71
N LYS A 18 3.08 -6.31 -28.74
CA LYS A 18 3.16 -7.42 -29.69
C LYS A 18 1.93 -8.35 -29.66
N ASP A 19 1.26 -8.43 -28.50
CA ASP A 19 0.06 -9.27 -28.33
C ASP A 19 -1.20 -8.64 -28.96
N VAL A 20 -1.11 -7.37 -29.37
CA VAL A 20 -2.21 -6.62 -29.99
C VAL A 20 -1.78 -6.13 -31.39
N PRO A 21 -2.08 -6.88 -32.45
CA PRO A 21 -1.78 -6.46 -33.83
C PRO A 21 -2.48 -5.15 -34.20
N ALA A 22 -1.84 -4.31 -35.02
CA ALA A 22 -2.35 -2.99 -35.38
C ALA A 22 -3.71 -3.07 -36.14
N ASP A 23 -3.94 -4.12 -36.90
CA ASP A 23 -5.20 -4.37 -37.62
C ASP A 23 -6.38 -4.71 -36.70
N LYS A 24 -6.12 -4.99 -35.41
CA LYS A 24 -7.15 -5.25 -34.39
C LYS A 24 -7.66 -3.99 -33.70
N VAL A 25 -7.02 -2.84 -33.91
CA VAL A 25 -7.46 -1.57 -33.33
C VAL A 25 -8.75 -1.11 -34.01
N THR A 26 -9.81 -1.00 -33.23
CA THR A 26 -11.14 -0.58 -33.70
C THR A 26 -11.33 0.93 -33.63
N ASP A 27 -12.26 1.48 -34.40
CA ASP A 27 -12.59 2.90 -34.33
C ASP A 27 -13.16 3.31 -32.97
N ILE A 28 -13.77 2.36 -32.24
CA ILE A 28 -14.21 2.56 -30.86
C ILE A 28 -13.01 2.85 -29.95
N LEU A 29 -11.93 2.07 -30.07
CA LEU A 29 -10.71 2.29 -29.30
C LEU A 29 -10.02 3.60 -29.69
N ARG A 30 -9.91 3.90 -31.00
CA ARG A 30 -9.36 5.18 -31.48
C ARG A 30 -10.14 6.36 -30.91
N SER A 31 -11.47 6.28 -30.96
CA SER A 31 -12.35 7.32 -30.42
C SER A 31 -12.18 7.49 -28.90
N ALA A 32 -12.04 6.39 -28.18
CA ALA A 32 -11.78 6.41 -26.74
C ALA A 32 -10.43 7.05 -26.41
N VAL A 33 -9.37 6.68 -27.13
CA VAL A 33 -8.02 7.26 -26.96
C VAL A 33 -8.00 8.75 -27.31
N ALA A 34 -8.69 9.17 -28.36
CA ALA A 34 -8.80 10.57 -28.75
C ALA A 34 -9.42 11.48 -27.66
N GLN A 35 -10.19 10.90 -26.73
CA GLN A 35 -10.80 11.62 -25.62
C GLN A 35 -9.93 11.66 -24.35
N LEU A 36 -8.76 11.00 -24.34
CA LEU A 36 -7.89 10.96 -23.17
C LEU A 36 -7.17 12.29 -22.97
N HIS A 37 -7.12 12.74 -21.72
CA HIS A 37 -6.35 13.90 -21.32
C HIS A 37 -4.87 13.54 -21.13
N GLU A 38 -3.94 14.43 -21.46
CA GLU A 38 -2.51 14.14 -21.34
C GLU A 38 -2.09 13.83 -19.91
N SER A 39 -2.41 14.69 -18.94
CA SER A 39 -1.96 14.55 -17.53
C SER A 39 -2.76 13.54 -16.74
N ASP A 40 -4.08 13.50 -16.92
CA ASP A 40 -4.98 12.73 -16.06
C ASP A 40 -5.16 11.27 -16.53
N ASP A 41 -4.88 11.01 -17.83
CA ASP A 41 -5.14 9.72 -18.45
C ASP A 41 -3.88 9.08 -19.03
N ILE A 42 -3.25 9.75 -20.01
CA ILE A 42 -2.13 9.16 -20.77
C ILE A 42 -0.90 9.00 -19.88
N GLU A 43 -0.55 10.05 -19.13
CA GLU A 43 0.55 9.96 -18.17
C GLU A 43 0.30 8.92 -17.10
N GLU A 44 -0.91 8.85 -16.54
CA GLU A 44 -1.25 7.86 -15.53
C GLU A 44 -1.06 6.44 -16.06
N PHE A 45 -1.56 6.15 -17.27
CA PHE A 45 -1.44 4.83 -17.89
C PHE A 45 0.01 4.49 -18.21
N LEU A 46 0.77 5.41 -18.78
CA LEU A 46 2.19 5.19 -19.07
C LEU A 46 3.01 5.01 -17.81
N ARG A 47 2.81 5.84 -16.77
CA ARG A 47 3.48 5.67 -15.46
C ARG A 47 3.16 4.32 -14.82
N ALA A 48 1.93 3.84 -14.97
CA ALA A 48 1.54 2.53 -14.50
C ALA A 48 2.23 1.41 -15.28
N ILE A 49 2.37 1.53 -16.60
CA ILE A 49 3.09 0.58 -17.46
C ILE A 49 4.58 0.56 -17.09
N LEU A 50 5.18 1.72 -16.91
CA LEU A 50 6.59 1.89 -16.56
C LEU A 50 6.92 1.54 -15.11
N SER A 51 5.89 1.33 -14.27
CA SER A 51 6.05 1.19 -12.82
C SER A 51 6.85 2.34 -12.20
N ASP A 52 6.76 3.54 -12.81
CA ASP A 52 7.43 4.75 -12.36
C ASP A 52 6.42 5.75 -11.81
N ARG A 53 6.76 6.36 -10.66
CA ARG A 53 5.90 7.26 -9.90
C ARG A 53 6.61 8.49 -9.36
N ALA A 54 7.86 8.70 -9.74
CA ALA A 54 8.48 9.96 -9.44
C ALA A 54 7.61 11.06 -10.06
N ALA A 55 6.84 11.75 -9.23
CA ALA A 55 6.06 12.89 -9.66
C ALA A 55 7.04 13.94 -10.15
N THR A 56 7.07 14.19 -11.46
CA THR A 56 7.52 15.48 -11.94
C THR A 56 6.55 16.52 -11.41
N PRO A 57 7.00 17.57 -10.72
CA PRO A 57 6.10 18.57 -10.18
C PRO A 57 5.38 19.28 -11.35
N HIS A 58 4.06 19.26 -11.35
CA HIS A 58 3.25 20.09 -12.22
C HIS A 58 3.52 21.55 -11.88
N GLY A 59 4.17 22.28 -12.79
CA GLY A 59 4.46 23.69 -12.59
C GLY A 59 5.19 24.32 -13.78
N PRO A 60 5.38 25.66 -13.79
CA PRO A 60 6.01 26.36 -14.90
C PRO A 60 7.49 25.96 -15.18
N ALA A 61 8.06 25.10 -14.35
CA ALA A 61 9.40 24.54 -14.50
C ALA A 61 9.43 23.11 -15.06
N GLU A 62 8.29 22.55 -15.48
CA GLU A 62 8.21 21.19 -16.03
C GLU A 62 8.99 21.08 -17.34
N ILE A 63 9.98 20.16 -17.37
CA ILE A 63 10.86 19.98 -18.53
C ILE A 63 10.15 19.13 -19.59
N VAL A 64 9.57 17.99 -19.16
CA VAL A 64 8.84 17.02 -19.99
C VAL A 64 7.70 16.42 -19.16
N ASP A 65 6.74 15.74 -19.80
CA ASP A 65 5.56 15.19 -19.12
C ASP A 65 5.90 13.98 -18.26
N ILE A 66 6.84 13.10 -18.72
CA ILE A 66 7.39 11.99 -17.90
C ILE A 66 8.91 11.94 -18.09
N LEU A 67 9.64 11.82 -16.98
CA LEU A 67 11.06 11.54 -16.94
C LEU A 67 11.30 10.31 -16.06
N THR A 68 11.95 9.25 -16.60
CA THR A 68 12.04 7.97 -15.92
C THR A 68 13.33 7.22 -16.20
N HIS A 69 13.90 6.53 -15.19
CA HIS A 69 14.98 5.55 -15.34
C HIS A 69 14.48 4.09 -15.46
N ARG A 70 13.18 3.88 -15.66
CA ARG A 70 12.54 2.55 -15.69
C ARG A 70 12.50 1.91 -17.07
N ILE A 71 13.23 2.44 -18.04
CA ILE A 71 13.34 1.84 -19.37
C ILE A 71 14.69 1.19 -19.52
N GLU A 72 14.67 -0.10 -19.78
CA GLU A 72 15.85 -0.88 -20.16
C GLU A 72 16.09 -0.75 -21.67
N LEU A 73 17.29 -0.37 -22.03
CA LEU A 73 17.76 -0.34 -23.41
C LEU A 73 19.11 -1.08 -23.46
N GLU A 74 19.26 -2.03 -24.37
CA GLU A 74 20.51 -2.79 -24.56
C GLU A 74 21.06 -3.44 -23.27
N GLY A 75 20.16 -3.87 -22.36
CA GLY A 75 20.52 -4.55 -21.09
C GLY A 75 20.95 -3.61 -19.97
N SER A 76 20.81 -2.29 -20.13
CA SER A 76 21.03 -1.30 -19.07
C SER A 76 19.84 -0.35 -18.94
N ASN A 77 19.57 0.09 -17.70
CA ASN A 77 18.54 1.11 -17.46
C ASN A 77 19.04 2.47 -17.93
N GLY A 78 18.28 3.10 -18.83
CA GLY A 78 18.55 4.43 -19.35
C GLY A 78 17.49 5.45 -18.90
N LEU A 79 17.87 6.73 -18.89
CA LEU A 79 16.93 7.82 -18.66
C LEU A 79 16.07 8.03 -19.91
N ALA A 80 14.75 8.04 -19.75
CA ALA A 80 13.80 8.28 -20.84
C ALA A 80 12.91 9.47 -20.53
N ALA A 81 12.65 10.28 -21.57
CA ALA A 81 11.78 11.46 -21.51
C ALA A 81 10.59 11.30 -22.44
N PHE A 82 9.39 11.65 -21.97
CA PHE A 82 8.15 11.62 -22.75
C PHE A 82 7.60 13.02 -22.91
N VAL A 83 7.25 13.36 -24.15
CA VAL A 83 6.50 14.55 -24.53
C VAL A 83 5.13 14.09 -25.03
N LEU A 84 4.07 14.43 -24.32
CA LEU A 84 2.72 13.91 -24.54
C LEU A 84 1.74 14.99 -24.97
N LYS A 85 0.83 14.67 -25.88
CA LYS A 85 -0.24 15.53 -26.36
C LYS A 85 -1.56 14.76 -26.42
N GLY A 86 -2.49 15.10 -25.53
CA GLY A 86 -3.80 14.47 -25.42
C GLY A 86 -4.90 15.20 -26.19
N ARG A 87 -6.13 15.03 -25.78
CA ARG A 87 -7.36 15.57 -26.44
C ARG A 87 -7.36 17.09 -26.66
N SER A 88 -6.60 17.83 -25.88
CA SER A 88 -6.46 19.29 -26.02
C SER A 88 -5.76 19.69 -27.33
N TYR A 89 -5.10 18.72 -27.98
CA TYR A 89 -4.31 18.93 -29.20
C TYR A 89 -4.79 18.01 -30.33
N PRO A 90 -5.97 18.25 -30.95
CA PRO A 90 -6.45 17.43 -32.08
C PRO A 90 -5.52 17.51 -33.29
N THR A 91 -4.74 18.59 -33.41
CA THR A 91 -3.62 18.72 -34.35
C THR A 91 -2.46 19.38 -33.62
N VAL A 92 -1.33 18.68 -33.53
CA VAL A 92 -0.11 19.18 -32.88
C VAL A 92 0.73 19.95 -33.89
N ARG A 93 0.91 21.23 -33.65
CA ARG A 93 1.70 22.16 -34.47
C ARG A 93 3.05 22.42 -33.80
N PRO A 94 4.07 22.92 -34.53
CA PRO A 94 5.37 23.24 -33.93
C PRO A 94 5.28 24.11 -32.67
N ARG A 95 4.44 25.15 -32.64
CA ARG A 95 4.23 26.00 -31.47
C ARG A 95 3.75 25.27 -30.21
N ASP A 96 3.10 24.12 -30.36
CA ASP A 96 2.49 23.34 -29.28
C ASP A 96 3.50 22.40 -28.62
N ALA A 97 4.64 22.12 -29.28
CA ALA A 97 5.63 21.14 -28.84
C ALA A 97 7.08 21.67 -28.79
N SER A 98 7.43 22.70 -29.57
CA SER A 98 8.83 23.17 -29.74
C SER A 98 9.53 23.46 -28.40
N HIS A 99 8.81 24.02 -27.44
CA HIS A 99 9.38 24.36 -26.14
C HIS A 99 9.80 23.09 -25.33
N GLN A 100 8.97 22.04 -25.35
CA GLN A 100 9.30 20.78 -24.68
C GLN A 100 10.38 20.02 -25.44
N ILE A 101 10.33 20.03 -26.78
CA ILE A 101 11.39 19.40 -27.62
C ILE A 101 12.74 20.07 -27.36
N TYR A 102 12.79 21.41 -27.29
CA TYR A 102 14.02 22.15 -26.97
C TYR A 102 14.57 21.81 -25.56
N ARG A 103 13.68 21.54 -24.60
CA ARG A 103 14.06 21.21 -23.23
C ARG A 103 14.73 19.84 -23.11
N LEU A 104 14.56 18.92 -24.06
CA LEU A 104 15.29 17.65 -24.10
C LEU A 104 16.83 17.85 -24.09
N GLU A 105 17.31 18.96 -24.66
CA GLU A 105 18.74 19.32 -24.67
C GLU A 105 19.30 19.68 -23.29
N LYS A 106 18.41 19.91 -22.30
CA LYS A 106 18.78 20.26 -20.93
C LYS A 106 18.75 19.07 -19.96
N ILE A 107 18.48 17.88 -20.49
CA ILE A 107 18.43 16.65 -19.70
C ILE A 107 19.74 15.90 -19.91
N ASP A 108 20.54 15.83 -18.86
CA ASP A 108 21.79 15.07 -18.87
C ASP A 108 21.51 13.56 -18.90
N ASP A 109 22.37 12.78 -19.55
CA ASP A 109 22.31 11.31 -19.64
C ASP A 109 21.02 10.74 -20.24
N LEU A 110 20.30 11.53 -21.05
CA LEU A 110 19.10 11.07 -21.74
C LEU A 110 19.47 9.97 -22.76
N ALA A 111 18.79 8.80 -22.64
CA ALA A 111 19.00 7.65 -23.52
C ALA A 111 17.87 7.48 -24.55
N LEU A 112 16.63 7.83 -24.18
CA LEU A 112 15.45 7.68 -25.02
C LEU A 112 14.53 8.91 -24.91
N ALA A 113 14.04 9.37 -26.06
CA ALA A 113 12.95 10.34 -26.12
C ALA A 113 11.72 9.72 -26.81
N VAL A 114 10.54 9.89 -26.20
CA VAL A 114 9.25 9.41 -26.72
C VAL A 114 8.35 10.59 -26.98
N PHE A 115 7.84 10.74 -28.21
CA PHE A 115 6.82 11.72 -28.55
C PHE A 115 5.49 11.01 -28.79
N GLY A 116 4.51 11.25 -27.92
CA GLY A 116 3.21 10.61 -28.01
C GLY A 116 2.09 11.63 -28.24
N ALA A 117 1.19 11.35 -29.20
CA ALA A 117 0.02 12.21 -29.44
C ALA A 117 -1.23 11.40 -29.80
N THR A 118 -2.38 11.80 -29.27
CA THR A 118 -3.68 11.24 -29.66
C THR A 118 -4.29 11.92 -30.88
N GLY A 119 -3.74 13.08 -31.27
CA GLY A 119 -4.12 13.85 -32.45
C GLY A 119 -3.11 13.73 -33.60
N ILE A 120 -3.37 14.46 -34.68
CA ILE A 120 -2.50 14.49 -35.87
C ILE A 120 -1.24 15.30 -35.55
N VAL A 121 -0.07 14.72 -35.71
CA VAL A 121 1.21 15.41 -35.56
C VAL A 121 1.70 15.88 -36.92
N LEU A 122 1.88 17.18 -37.09
CA LEU A 122 2.38 17.75 -38.34
C LEU A 122 3.86 17.42 -38.57
N ASP A 123 4.25 17.28 -39.85
CA ASP A 123 5.61 16.86 -40.24
C ASP A 123 6.70 17.77 -39.65
N GLY A 124 6.48 19.08 -39.57
CA GLY A 124 7.44 19.98 -38.96
C GLY A 124 7.74 19.71 -37.47
N VAL A 125 6.78 19.11 -36.72
CA VAL A 125 7.01 18.65 -35.34
C VAL A 125 7.88 17.38 -35.34
N LYS A 126 7.55 16.42 -36.23
CA LYS A 126 8.29 15.16 -36.36
C LYS A 126 9.74 15.41 -36.78
N GLU A 127 9.96 16.32 -37.73
CA GLU A 127 11.29 16.73 -38.19
C GLU A 127 12.07 17.41 -37.06
N GLN A 128 11.46 18.34 -36.33
CA GLN A 128 12.10 19.03 -35.22
C GLN A 128 12.50 18.04 -34.11
N PHE A 129 11.61 17.14 -33.71
CA PHE A 129 11.87 16.13 -32.70
C PHE A 129 12.97 15.18 -33.13
N SER A 130 12.86 14.60 -34.34
CA SER A 130 13.85 13.66 -34.87
C SER A 130 15.23 14.29 -35.00
N SER A 131 15.33 15.53 -35.52
CA SER A 131 16.60 16.25 -35.66
C SER A 131 17.24 16.56 -34.30
N THR A 132 16.44 16.92 -33.32
CA THR A 132 16.91 17.12 -31.93
C THR A 132 17.47 15.82 -31.34
N CYS A 133 16.75 14.69 -31.45
CA CYS A 133 17.20 13.39 -30.93
C CYS A 133 18.46 12.89 -31.62
N LYS A 134 18.57 13.05 -32.96
CA LYS A 134 19.78 12.72 -33.71
C LYS A 134 21.00 13.55 -33.29
N ARG A 135 20.79 14.85 -33.02
CA ARG A 135 21.87 15.73 -32.52
C ARG A 135 22.33 15.32 -31.13
N LEU A 136 21.39 14.91 -30.26
CA LEU A 136 21.69 14.40 -28.92
C LEU A 136 22.26 12.98 -28.94
N LYS A 137 22.23 12.28 -30.08
CA LYS A 137 22.65 10.88 -30.22
C LYS A 137 21.91 9.93 -29.27
N ILE A 138 20.59 10.07 -29.19
CA ILE A 138 19.71 9.25 -28.36
C ILE A 138 18.74 8.43 -29.22
N PHE A 139 18.20 7.36 -28.62
CA PHE A 139 17.08 6.65 -29.23
C PHE A 139 15.81 7.50 -29.18
N TYR A 140 14.92 7.33 -30.14
CA TYR A 140 13.61 8.01 -30.10
C TYR A 140 12.52 7.20 -30.78
N THR A 141 11.27 7.43 -30.39
CA THR A 141 10.09 6.84 -31.01
C THR A 141 8.92 7.82 -31.01
N PHE A 142 7.95 7.55 -31.89
CA PHE A 142 6.67 8.24 -31.94
C PHE A 142 5.58 7.25 -31.55
N LEU A 143 4.63 7.70 -30.72
CA LEU A 143 3.41 6.97 -30.38
C LEU A 143 2.22 7.73 -30.96
N ASP A 144 1.55 7.10 -31.90
CA ASP A 144 0.32 7.63 -32.47
C ASP A 144 -0.93 7.09 -31.72
N ILE A 145 -2.11 7.42 -32.23
CA ILE A 145 -3.37 6.99 -31.63
C ILE A 145 -3.53 5.46 -31.62
N ASP A 146 -3.02 4.78 -32.65
CA ASP A 146 -3.08 3.33 -32.75
C ASP A 146 -2.09 2.67 -31.78
N ASP A 147 -0.92 3.23 -31.61
CA ASP A 147 0.07 2.77 -30.63
C ASP A 147 -0.47 2.92 -29.19
N PHE A 148 -1.08 4.04 -28.86
CA PHE A 148 -1.76 4.22 -27.57
C PHE A 148 -2.93 3.25 -27.40
N ALA A 149 -3.74 3.02 -28.43
CA ALA A 149 -4.85 2.08 -28.36
C ALA A 149 -4.34 0.64 -28.12
N ARG A 150 -3.29 0.23 -28.83
CA ARG A 150 -2.61 -1.06 -28.61
C ARG A 150 -2.03 -1.18 -27.21
N LEU A 151 -1.30 -0.17 -26.74
CA LEU A 151 -0.73 -0.11 -25.40
C LEU A 151 -1.82 -0.24 -24.33
N PHE A 152 -2.83 0.61 -24.38
CA PHE A 152 -3.84 0.67 -23.32
C PHE A 152 -4.77 -0.54 -23.33
N TRP A 153 -4.98 -1.17 -24.49
CA TRP A 153 -5.63 -2.48 -24.58
C TRP A 153 -4.72 -3.58 -24.04
N ALA A 154 -3.48 -3.70 -24.53
CA ALA A 154 -2.51 -4.75 -24.15
C ALA A 154 -2.25 -4.78 -22.63
N TYR A 155 -2.28 -3.60 -22.00
CA TYR A 155 -2.07 -3.46 -20.55
C TYR A 155 -3.37 -3.37 -19.76
N GLY A 156 -4.53 -3.56 -20.40
CA GLY A 156 -5.83 -3.70 -19.74
C GLY A 156 -6.39 -2.40 -19.13
N PHE A 157 -6.08 -1.25 -19.70
CA PHE A 157 -6.64 0.05 -19.31
C PHE A 157 -7.92 0.38 -20.05
N LEU A 158 -8.01 -0.01 -21.32
CA LEU A 158 -9.17 0.23 -22.17
C LEU A 158 -9.76 -1.09 -22.65
N CYS A 159 -11.08 -1.13 -22.73
CA CYS A 159 -11.85 -2.26 -23.23
C CYS A 159 -11.92 -2.22 -24.78
N PRO A 160 -11.51 -3.28 -25.49
CA PRO A 160 -11.56 -3.30 -26.95
C PRO A 160 -12.98 -3.37 -27.51
N ARG A 161 -14.00 -3.69 -26.69
CA ARG A 161 -15.39 -3.84 -27.13
C ARG A 161 -16.16 -2.53 -27.13
N ASP A 162 -15.97 -1.71 -26.08
CA ASP A 162 -16.76 -0.49 -25.87
C ASP A 162 -15.89 0.76 -25.62
N GLY A 163 -14.56 0.64 -25.61
CA GLY A 163 -13.63 1.74 -25.38
C GLY A 163 -13.57 2.23 -23.93
N ASN A 164 -14.39 1.70 -23.05
CA ASN A 164 -14.46 2.17 -21.67
C ASN A 164 -13.18 1.82 -20.88
N ARG A 165 -12.84 2.67 -19.90
CA ARG A 165 -11.79 2.35 -18.95
C ARG A 165 -12.14 1.10 -18.16
N ILE A 166 -11.18 0.20 -18.06
CA ILE A 166 -11.31 -1.02 -17.27
C ILE A 166 -10.96 -0.68 -15.82
N LYS A 167 -11.96 -0.70 -14.95
CA LYS A 167 -11.80 -0.52 -13.50
C LYS A 167 -11.90 -1.86 -12.81
N GLY A 168 -10.98 -2.12 -11.86
CA GLY A 168 -11.02 -3.36 -11.07
C GLY A 168 -10.86 -4.67 -11.88
N GLY A 169 -10.26 -4.61 -13.09
CA GLY A 169 -9.99 -5.78 -13.93
C GLY A 169 -11.16 -6.25 -14.79
N ARG A 170 -12.29 -5.52 -14.82
CA ARG A 170 -13.46 -5.81 -15.68
C ARG A 170 -14.04 -4.53 -16.28
N CYS A 171 -14.50 -4.63 -17.51
CA CYS A 171 -15.34 -3.61 -18.14
C CYS A 171 -16.80 -3.79 -17.76
N THR A 172 -17.58 -2.73 -17.81
CA THR A 172 -19.05 -2.75 -17.63
C THR A 172 -19.76 -3.63 -18.63
N CYS A 173 -19.17 -3.84 -19.83
CA CYS A 173 -19.68 -4.78 -20.85
C CYS A 173 -19.39 -6.27 -20.57
N GLY A 174 -18.77 -6.58 -19.42
CA GLY A 174 -18.37 -7.95 -19.06
C GLY A 174 -17.02 -8.41 -19.65
N TYR A 175 -16.36 -7.59 -20.45
CA TYR A 175 -15.01 -7.90 -20.95
C TYR A 175 -14.03 -7.89 -19.77
N ALA A 176 -13.29 -9.00 -19.62
CA ALA A 176 -12.12 -9.07 -18.76
C ALA A 176 -10.90 -9.26 -19.67
N PRO A 177 -9.89 -8.41 -19.60
CA PRO A 177 -8.66 -8.62 -20.35
C PRO A 177 -8.06 -9.97 -19.98
N GLU A 178 -7.70 -10.78 -20.96
CA GLU A 178 -6.98 -12.05 -20.73
C GLU A 178 -5.68 -11.80 -19.94
N HIS A 179 -5.13 -10.62 -20.09
CA HIS A 179 -4.00 -10.10 -19.34
C HIS A 179 -4.44 -8.89 -18.52
N SER A 180 -5.23 -9.10 -17.45
CA SER A 180 -5.40 -8.02 -16.47
C SER A 180 -4.01 -7.60 -15.98
N PHE A 181 -3.74 -6.30 -15.98
CA PHE A 181 -2.45 -5.75 -15.56
C PHE A 181 -2.04 -6.35 -14.20
N LEU A 182 -0.99 -7.15 -14.25
CA LEU A 182 -0.33 -7.64 -13.05
C LEU A 182 0.76 -6.63 -12.70
N ASN A 183 0.72 -6.12 -11.49
CA ASN A 183 1.81 -5.28 -11.00
C ASN A 183 3.11 -6.09 -10.87
N VAL A 184 4.24 -5.41 -10.70
CA VAL A 184 5.57 -6.05 -10.67
C VAL A 184 5.65 -7.14 -9.60
N LEU A 185 5.10 -6.92 -8.40
CA LEU A 185 5.09 -7.94 -7.34
C LEU A 185 4.26 -9.16 -7.72
N GLN A 186 3.15 -8.97 -8.42
CA GLN A 186 2.32 -10.08 -8.89
C GLN A 186 3.01 -10.86 -9.99
N GLN A 187 3.70 -10.18 -10.90
CA GLN A 187 4.49 -10.82 -11.97
C GLN A 187 5.63 -11.64 -11.39
N GLU A 188 6.36 -11.06 -10.44
CA GLU A 188 7.45 -11.74 -9.74
C GLU A 188 6.94 -12.96 -8.98
N ALA A 189 5.88 -12.81 -8.18
CA ALA A 189 5.28 -13.91 -7.43
C ALA A 189 4.85 -15.06 -8.36
N LEU A 190 4.20 -14.77 -9.48
CA LEU A 190 3.79 -15.78 -10.46
C LEU A 190 4.99 -16.43 -11.17
N SER A 191 6.07 -15.69 -11.39
CA SER A 191 7.31 -16.24 -11.95
C SER A 191 7.94 -17.23 -10.98
N GLN A 192 8.06 -16.88 -9.71
CA GLN A 192 8.62 -17.73 -8.66
C GLN A 192 7.73 -18.95 -8.36
N LEU A 193 6.40 -18.80 -8.40
CA LEU A 193 5.47 -19.91 -8.26
C LEU A 193 5.62 -20.92 -9.40
N ARG A 194 5.76 -20.45 -10.66
CA ARG A 194 6.04 -21.33 -11.81
C ARG A 194 7.33 -22.12 -11.61
N LEU A 195 8.38 -21.49 -11.08
CA LEU A 195 9.62 -22.18 -10.74
C LEU A 195 9.41 -23.22 -9.66
N ALA A 196 8.64 -22.89 -8.61
CA ALA A 196 8.29 -23.83 -7.53
C ALA A 196 7.56 -25.07 -8.05
N HIS A 197 6.58 -24.89 -8.97
CA HIS A 197 5.89 -26.01 -9.61
C HIS A 197 6.85 -26.84 -10.49
N ALA A 198 7.73 -26.22 -11.26
CA ALA A 198 8.73 -26.92 -12.07
C ALA A 198 9.72 -27.73 -11.22
N LEU A 199 9.99 -27.29 -10.00
CA LEU A 199 10.80 -27.98 -9.00
C LEU A 199 10.02 -29.01 -8.16
N HIS A 200 8.76 -29.29 -8.52
CA HIS A 200 7.87 -30.22 -7.83
C HIS A 200 7.71 -29.91 -6.33
N GLN A 201 7.76 -28.64 -5.94
CA GLN A 201 7.42 -28.24 -4.59
C GLN A 201 5.93 -28.45 -4.35
N THR A 202 5.59 -28.94 -3.15
CA THR A 202 4.19 -29.21 -2.76
C THR A 202 3.59 -28.12 -1.87
N LYS A 203 4.39 -27.14 -1.44
CA LYS A 203 3.98 -26.04 -0.58
C LYS A 203 4.74 -24.77 -0.94
N GLY A 204 4.10 -23.63 -0.71
CA GLY A 204 4.72 -22.32 -0.87
C GLY A 204 4.04 -21.25 -0.03
N LEU A 205 4.83 -20.27 0.43
CA LEU A 205 4.34 -19.11 1.19
C LEU A 205 4.64 -17.83 0.41
N VAL A 206 3.60 -17.04 0.15
CA VAL A 206 3.68 -15.72 -0.47
C VAL A 206 3.41 -14.66 0.58
N ILE A 207 4.41 -13.82 0.86
CA ILE A 207 4.36 -12.74 1.84
C ILE A 207 4.40 -11.42 1.09
N LEU A 208 3.26 -10.75 1.00
CA LEU A 208 3.13 -9.48 0.28
C LEU A 208 2.32 -8.47 1.09
N PRO A 209 2.59 -7.16 0.95
CA PRO A 209 1.87 -6.11 1.68
C PRO A 209 0.34 -6.26 1.56
N PRO A 210 -0.44 -5.72 2.51
CA PRO A 210 -1.88 -5.58 2.33
C PRO A 210 -2.17 -4.86 1.00
N SER A 211 -3.31 -5.18 0.37
CA SER A 211 -3.75 -4.52 -0.87
C SER A 211 -2.84 -4.72 -2.11
N SER A 212 -1.87 -5.61 -2.07
CA SER A 212 -1.01 -5.97 -3.22
C SER A 212 -1.68 -6.91 -4.24
N GLY A 213 -2.88 -7.44 -3.94
CA GLY A 213 -3.62 -8.35 -4.81
C GLY A 213 -3.20 -9.82 -4.69
N LYS A 214 -2.91 -10.30 -3.49
CA LYS A 214 -2.54 -11.71 -3.19
C LYS A 214 -3.55 -12.72 -3.73
N THR A 215 -4.84 -12.47 -3.57
CA THR A 215 -5.92 -13.33 -4.06
C THR A 215 -5.88 -13.52 -5.58
N ARG A 216 -5.53 -12.45 -6.32
CA ARG A 216 -5.33 -12.50 -7.77
C ARG A 216 -4.16 -13.39 -8.15
N ILE A 217 -3.05 -13.34 -7.41
CA ILE A 217 -1.89 -14.23 -7.61
C ILE A 217 -2.34 -15.68 -7.49
N ALA A 218 -3.06 -16.03 -6.40
CA ALA A 218 -3.53 -17.39 -6.17
C ALA A 218 -4.46 -17.89 -7.31
N ALA A 219 -5.42 -17.07 -7.74
CA ALA A 219 -6.34 -17.44 -8.82
C ALA A 219 -5.61 -17.64 -10.16
N ARG A 220 -4.62 -16.80 -10.46
CA ARG A 220 -3.82 -16.89 -11.69
C ARG A 220 -2.86 -18.07 -11.66
N ASP A 221 -2.21 -18.33 -10.53
CA ASP A 221 -1.29 -19.45 -10.38
C ASP A 221 -2.02 -20.79 -10.44
N ALA A 222 -3.12 -20.96 -9.70
CA ALA A 222 -3.94 -22.16 -9.77
C ALA A 222 -4.42 -22.44 -11.21
N ARG A 223 -4.79 -21.40 -11.97
CA ARG A 223 -5.17 -21.53 -13.38
C ARG A 223 -3.97 -21.93 -14.25
N ALA A 224 -2.80 -21.33 -14.04
CA ALA A 224 -1.57 -21.64 -14.79
C ALA A 224 -1.04 -23.06 -14.49
N ALA A 225 -1.24 -23.55 -13.27
CA ALA A 225 -0.95 -24.92 -12.86
C ALA A 225 -1.99 -25.94 -13.39
N ALA A 226 -2.98 -25.51 -14.19
CA ALA A 226 -4.05 -26.34 -14.74
C ALA A 226 -4.87 -27.09 -13.69
N ALA A 227 -4.97 -26.56 -12.46
CA ALA A 227 -5.71 -27.16 -11.36
C ALA A 227 -7.20 -27.28 -11.72
N GLN A 228 -7.76 -28.49 -11.57
CA GLN A 228 -9.18 -28.75 -11.81
C GLN A 228 -9.99 -28.62 -10.51
N SER A 229 -9.40 -29.06 -9.40
CA SER A 229 -9.98 -29.01 -8.07
C SER A 229 -9.19 -28.02 -7.19
N VAL A 230 -9.84 -26.90 -6.83
CA VAL A 230 -9.22 -25.85 -6.01
C VAL A 230 -10.02 -25.65 -4.73
N LEU A 231 -9.35 -25.54 -3.60
CA LEU A 231 -9.94 -25.11 -2.32
C LEU A 231 -9.30 -23.80 -1.86
N TYR A 232 -10.11 -22.74 -1.74
CA TYR A 232 -9.69 -21.47 -1.16
C TYR A 232 -10.33 -21.28 0.21
N VAL A 233 -9.51 -21.09 1.23
CA VAL A 233 -9.93 -20.95 2.63
C VAL A 233 -9.61 -19.56 3.13
N ALA A 234 -10.63 -18.89 3.67
CA ALA A 234 -10.50 -17.56 4.27
C ALA A 234 -11.14 -17.47 5.66
N HIS A 235 -10.88 -16.38 6.36
CA HIS A 235 -11.42 -16.14 7.71
C HIS A 235 -12.82 -15.54 7.68
N THR A 236 -13.12 -14.70 6.70
CA THR A 236 -14.35 -13.91 6.64
C THR A 236 -15.05 -14.07 5.29
N HIS A 237 -16.34 -13.74 5.26
CA HIS A 237 -17.14 -13.79 4.04
C HIS A 237 -16.74 -12.69 3.04
N GLU A 238 -16.29 -11.53 3.51
CA GLU A 238 -15.82 -10.42 2.68
C GLU A 238 -14.57 -10.81 1.87
N ILE A 239 -13.65 -11.58 2.46
CA ILE A 239 -12.50 -12.12 1.72
C ILE A 239 -12.95 -13.11 0.65
N LEU A 240 -13.96 -13.95 0.96
CA LEU A 240 -14.54 -14.88 -0.02
C LEU A 240 -15.24 -14.14 -1.18
N ASP A 241 -15.82 -12.96 -0.96
CA ASP A 241 -16.43 -12.15 -2.04
C ASP A 241 -15.35 -11.69 -3.04
N VAL A 242 -14.20 -11.24 -2.53
CA VAL A 242 -13.05 -10.89 -3.36
C VAL A 242 -12.51 -12.12 -4.09
N ALA A 243 -12.36 -13.24 -3.38
CA ALA A 243 -11.90 -14.50 -3.98
C ALA A 243 -12.86 -14.98 -5.07
N GLN A 244 -14.18 -14.92 -4.84
CA GLN A 244 -15.17 -15.28 -5.83
C GLN A 244 -15.04 -14.47 -7.11
N SER A 245 -14.79 -13.17 -7.00
CA SER A 245 -14.54 -12.30 -8.15
C SER A 245 -13.28 -12.69 -8.91
N GLU A 246 -12.13 -12.85 -8.23
CA GLU A 246 -10.84 -13.14 -8.86
C GLU A 246 -10.79 -14.55 -9.47
N PHE A 247 -11.33 -15.56 -8.78
CA PHE A 247 -11.41 -16.93 -9.29
C PHE A 247 -12.45 -17.05 -10.43
N SER A 248 -13.59 -16.35 -10.36
CA SER A 248 -14.53 -16.30 -11.47
C SER A 248 -13.94 -15.65 -12.72
N ALA A 249 -13.08 -14.65 -12.55
CA ALA A 249 -12.34 -14.04 -13.65
C ALA A 249 -11.34 -15.01 -14.30
N SER A 250 -10.75 -15.92 -13.51
CA SER A 250 -9.71 -16.86 -14.00
C SER A 250 -10.28 -18.18 -14.51
N PHE A 251 -11.35 -18.71 -13.89
CA PHE A 251 -11.92 -20.03 -14.17
C PHE A 251 -13.31 -19.98 -14.81
N GLY A 252 -13.98 -18.83 -14.83
CA GLY A 252 -15.39 -18.68 -15.21
C GLY A 252 -16.31 -18.82 -13.99
N ALA A 253 -17.39 -18.02 -13.97
CA ALA A 253 -18.30 -17.96 -12.82
C ALA A 253 -18.98 -19.29 -12.49
N ALA A 254 -19.32 -20.12 -13.50
CA ALA A 254 -19.95 -21.42 -13.33
C ALA A 254 -19.02 -22.46 -12.64
N SER A 255 -17.69 -22.23 -12.68
CA SER A 255 -16.69 -23.11 -12.09
C SER A 255 -16.34 -22.74 -10.64
N VAL A 256 -16.95 -21.70 -10.07
CA VAL A 256 -16.68 -21.24 -8.69
C VAL A 256 -17.88 -21.50 -7.80
N LEU A 257 -17.66 -22.27 -6.74
CA LEU A 257 -18.67 -22.70 -5.79
C LEU A 257 -18.37 -22.12 -4.40
N ARG A 258 -19.30 -21.34 -3.86
CA ARG A 258 -19.24 -20.88 -2.47
C ARG A 258 -19.94 -21.88 -1.57
N LEU A 259 -19.22 -22.53 -0.69
CA LEU A 259 -19.73 -23.57 0.18
C LEU A 259 -20.52 -22.98 1.36
N GLN A 260 -21.74 -23.49 1.55
CA GLN A 260 -22.65 -23.08 2.64
C GLN A 260 -23.66 -24.19 2.95
N GLY A 261 -24.33 -24.14 4.10
CA GLY A 261 -25.44 -25.04 4.44
C GLY A 261 -25.10 -26.53 4.45
N GLY A 262 -23.83 -26.92 4.76
CA GLY A 262 -23.41 -28.33 4.78
C GLY A 262 -23.11 -28.94 3.41
N GLN A 263 -23.03 -28.13 2.36
CA GLN A 263 -22.74 -28.57 0.99
C GLN A 263 -21.32 -29.17 0.88
N PRO A 264 -21.14 -30.37 0.30
CA PRO A 264 -19.82 -30.96 0.11
C PRO A 264 -19.00 -30.20 -0.94
N PRO A 265 -17.65 -30.25 -0.87
CA PRO A 265 -16.82 -29.69 -1.93
C PRO A 265 -16.99 -30.46 -3.24
N ASP A 266 -16.90 -29.75 -4.36
CA ASP A 266 -16.94 -30.31 -5.70
C ASP A 266 -15.52 -30.45 -6.26
N ALA A 267 -15.08 -31.67 -6.55
CA ALA A 267 -13.74 -32.00 -7.01
C ALA A 267 -13.41 -31.47 -8.42
N THR A 268 -14.38 -30.88 -9.12
CA THR A 268 -14.20 -30.31 -10.47
C THR A 268 -14.32 -28.79 -10.50
N LYS A 269 -14.35 -28.15 -9.31
CA LYS A 269 -14.58 -26.71 -9.18
C LYS A 269 -13.60 -26.03 -8.23
N VAL A 270 -13.62 -24.72 -8.28
CA VAL A 270 -13.04 -23.87 -7.25
C VAL A 270 -14.02 -23.76 -6.10
N ASN A 271 -13.65 -24.32 -4.95
CA ASN A 271 -14.44 -24.33 -3.74
C ASN A 271 -13.98 -23.21 -2.82
N LEU A 272 -14.88 -22.30 -2.46
CA LEU A 272 -14.59 -21.21 -1.53
C LEU A 272 -15.25 -21.51 -0.19
N ALA A 273 -14.47 -21.58 0.88
CA ALA A 273 -14.94 -21.90 2.22
C ALA A 273 -14.36 -20.96 3.29
N THR A 274 -15.15 -20.66 4.31
CA THR A 274 -14.59 -20.09 5.53
C THR A 274 -13.89 -21.19 6.34
N ILE A 275 -12.93 -20.80 7.18
CA ILE A 275 -12.27 -21.75 8.08
C ILE A 275 -13.24 -22.40 9.05
N GLN A 276 -14.28 -21.67 9.49
CA GLN A 276 -15.34 -22.18 10.34
C GLN A 276 -16.15 -23.25 9.63
N TYR A 277 -16.48 -23.02 8.34
CA TYR A 277 -17.18 -23.99 7.53
C TYR A 277 -16.35 -25.26 7.32
N LEU A 278 -15.08 -25.10 6.96
CA LEU A 278 -14.12 -26.22 6.81
C LEU A 278 -14.04 -27.04 8.09
N THR A 279 -13.93 -26.39 9.24
CA THR A 279 -13.84 -27.05 10.56
C THR A 279 -15.08 -27.86 10.87
N ALA A 280 -16.26 -27.27 10.65
CA ALA A 280 -17.55 -27.92 10.94
C ALA A 280 -17.85 -29.11 10.00
N ASN A 281 -17.30 -29.13 8.79
CA ASN A 281 -17.56 -30.13 7.76
C ASN A 281 -16.33 -30.96 7.38
N LEU A 282 -15.32 -31.03 8.22
CA LEU A 282 -14.01 -31.62 7.92
C LEU A 282 -14.08 -33.04 7.38
N ALA A 283 -15.03 -33.85 7.85
CA ALA A 283 -15.24 -35.21 7.38
C ALA A 283 -15.55 -35.32 5.87
N GLN A 284 -16.17 -34.29 5.29
CA GLN A 284 -16.45 -34.22 3.84
C GLN A 284 -15.19 -33.86 3.06
N PHE A 285 -14.38 -32.93 3.60
CA PHE A 285 -13.15 -32.48 2.96
C PHE A 285 -12.06 -33.56 2.98
N ARG A 286 -11.99 -34.40 4.01
CA ARG A 286 -11.06 -35.56 4.08
C ARG A 286 -11.29 -36.59 2.96
N LYS A 287 -12.51 -36.66 2.41
CA LYS A 287 -12.84 -37.57 1.31
C LYS A 287 -12.50 -37.01 -0.07
N SER A 288 -12.14 -35.73 -0.12
CA SER A 288 -11.82 -35.00 -1.35
C SER A 288 -10.31 -34.82 -1.47
N SER A 289 -9.81 -34.90 -2.70
CA SER A 289 -8.44 -34.49 -3.03
C SER A 289 -8.48 -33.22 -3.86
N PHE A 290 -7.61 -32.29 -3.55
CA PHE A 290 -7.52 -31.01 -4.24
C PHE A 290 -6.19 -30.92 -5.00
N ASP A 291 -6.23 -30.43 -6.24
CA ASP A 291 -5.00 -30.13 -6.96
C ASP A 291 -4.28 -28.93 -6.31
N TYR A 292 -5.07 -27.97 -5.81
CA TYR A 292 -4.56 -26.74 -5.29
C TYR A 292 -5.35 -26.26 -4.06
N VAL A 293 -4.66 -26.02 -2.96
CA VAL A 293 -5.25 -25.44 -1.74
C VAL A 293 -4.63 -24.08 -1.47
N VAL A 294 -5.46 -23.07 -1.26
CA VAL A 294 -5.05 -21.73 -0.85
C VAL A 294 -5.57 -21.44 0.55
N ILE A 295 -4.68 -20.97 1.41
CA ILE A 295 -5.06 -20.47 2.73
C ILE A 295 -4.68 -19.00 2.81
N ASP A 296 -5.71 -18.14 2.82
CA ASP A 296 -5.52 -16.70 2.98
C ASP A 296 -5.34 -16.34 4.45
N GLU A 297 -4.66 -15.22 4.70
CA GLU A 297 -4.20 -14.79 6.02
C GLU A 297 -3.49 -15.93 6.78
N PHE A 298 -2.54 -16.54 6.10
CA PHE A 298 -1.83 -17.76 6.55
C PHE A 298 -1.15 -17.63 7.92
N HIS A 299 -0.95 -16.42 8.43
CA HIS A 299 -0.45 -16.19 9.78
C HIS A 299 -1.38 -16.76 10.89
N HIS A 300 -2.64 -17.05 10.57
CA HIS A 300 -3.54 -17.79 11.46
C HIS A 300 -3.25 -19.30 11.48
N ALA A 301 -2.56 -19.83 10.46
CA ALA A 301 -2.30 -21.25 10.31
C ALA A 301 -1.39 -21.85 11.41
N ALA A 302 -0.66 -21.02 12.15
CA ALA A 302 0.12 -21.47 13.30
C ALA A 302 -0.75 -21.92 14.50
N ALA A 303 -2.04 -21.56 14.55
CA ALA A 303 -2.94 -22.05 15.60
C ALA A 303 -3.11 -23.60 15.51
N PRO A 304 -3.16 -24.31 16.65
CA PRO A 304 -3.25 -25.79 16.66
C PRO A 304 -4.40 -26.34 15.81
N THR A 305 -5.55 -25.65 15.81
CA THR A 305 -6.73 -26.02 15.00
C THR A 305 -6.41 -25.98 13.50
N TYR A 306 -5.73 -24.94 13.04
CA TYR A 306 -5.35 -24.82 11.63
C TYR A 306 -4.32 -25.85 11.20
N ARG A 307 -3.29 -26.09 12.04
CA ARG A 307 -2.29 -27.13 11.76
C ARG A 307 -2.93 -28.50 11.57
N LYS A 308 -3.87 -28.84 12.45
CA LYS A 308 -4.64 -30.07 12.34
C LYS A 308 -5.43 -30.11 11.03
N LEU A 309 -6.17 -29.04 10.70
CA LEU A 309 -6.97 -28.96 9.48
C LEU A 309 -6.11 -29.13 8.22
N VAL A 310 -5.00 -28.40 8.12
CA VAL A 310 -4.09 -28.48 6.97
C VAL A 310 -3.48 -29.87 6.84
N GLY A 311 -3.12 -30.51 7.95
CA GLY A 311 -2.59 -31.87 7.96
C GLY A 311 -3.60 -32.97 7.59
N GLU A 312 -4.89 -32.67 7.65
CA GLU A 312 -5.96 -33.62 7.31
C GLU A 312 -6.50 -33.45 5.88
N LEU A 313 -6.10 -32.42 5.14
CA LEU A 313 -6.44 -32.21 3.74
C LEU A 313 -5.49 -32.98 2.82
N SER A 314 -6.04 -33.56 1.76
CA SER A 314 -5.28 -34.13 0.65
C SER A 314 -5.13 -33.10 -0.47
N TYR A 315 -3.90 -32.75 -0.83
CA TYR A 315 -3.62 -31.75 -1.89
C TYR A 315 -2.31 -32.04 -2.62
N SER A 316 -2.23 -31.57 -3.87
CA SER A 316 -0.97 -31.61 -4.65
C SER A 316 -0.09 -30.38 -4.34
N PHE A 317 -0.70 -29.21 -4.18
CA PHE A 317 0.00 -27.97 -3.82
C PHE A 317 -0.77 -27.13 -2.80
N LEU A 318 -0.05 -26.62 -1.79
CA LEU A 318 -0.58 -25.70 -0.77
C LEU A 318 0.09 -24.33 -0.91
N LEU A 319 -0.71 -23.29 -1.13
CA LEU A 319 -0.29 -21.90 -1.14
C LEU A 319 -0.77 -21.17 0.10
N GLY A 320 0.14 -20.71 0.93
CA GLY A 320 -0.13 -19.74 2.00
C GLY A 320 0.01 -18.31 1.50
N LEU A 321 -0.97 -17.46 1.82
CA LEU A 321 -0.94 -16.02 1.54
C LEU A 321 -0.97 -15.24 2.85
N THR A 322 -0.07 -14.29 3.04
CA THR A 322 -0.07 -13.43 4.23
C THR A 322 0.55 -12.06 3.95
N ALA A 323 0.19 -11.08 4.76
CA ALA A 323 0.84 -9.76 4.76
C ALA A 323 1.99 -9.67 5.78
N THR A 324 2.06 -10.60 6.74
CA THR A 324 3.03 -10.57 7.83
C THR A 324 3.68 -11.93 8.01
N PRO A 325 5.03 -12.02 8.04
CA PRO A 325 5.74 -13.29 8.16
C PRO A 325 5.73 -13.86 9.58
N PHE A 326 5.45 -13.04 10.60
CA PHE A 326 5.58 -13.43 12.00
C PHE A 326 4.30 -13.18 12.78
N ARG A 327 4.04 -14.02 13.77
CA ARG A 327 3.02 -13.81 14.80
C ARG A 327 3.60 -13.12 16.03
N ALA A 328 2.69 -12.65 16.89
CA ALA A 328 3.05 -12.10 18.20
C ALA A 328 3.80 -13.09 19.11
N ASP A 329 3.56 -14.39 18.94
CA ASP A 329 4.22 -15.49 19.65
C ASP A 329 5.56 -15.92 19.03
N ARG A 330 6.06 -15.22 18.01
CA ARG A 330 7.30 -15.48 17.27
C ARG A 330 7.36 -16.87 16.60
N GLN A 331 6.24 -17.57 16.47
CA GLN A 331 6.24 -18.83 15.72
C GLN A 331 6.42 -18.56 14.23
N ASP A 332 7.41 -19.21 13.64
CA ASP A 332 7.68 -19.11 12.22
C ASP A 332 6.63 -19.88 11.42
N ILE A 333 5.77 -19.15 10.73
CA ILE A 333 4.73 -19.75 9.87
C ILE A 333 5.32 -20.41 8.62
N ALA A 334 6.54 -20.05 8.23
CA ALA A 334 7.20 -20.64 7.07
C ALA A 334 7.44 -22.17 7.29
N THR A 335 7.59 -22.60 8.54
CA THR A 335 7.75 -24.04 8.86
C THR A 335 6.55 -24.89 8.40
N LEU A 336 5.34 -24.31 8.35
CA LEU A 336 4.15 -25.00 7.85
C LEU A 336 4.17 -25.19 6.33
N CYS A 337 4.97 -24.40 5.63
CA CYS A 337 5.27 -24.54 4.21
C CYS A 337 6.68 -25.09 3.99
N ASP A 338 7.18 -25.93 4.90
CA ASP A 338 8.50 -26.58 4.84
C ASP A 338 9.66 -25.57 4.64
N GLY A 339 9.51 -24.35 5.18
CA GLY A 339 10.44 -23.23 5.00
C GLY A 339 10.44 -22.59 3.61
N LYS A 340 9.51 -22.97 2.73
CA LYS A 340 9.46 -22.50 1.33
C LYS A 340 8.75 -21.16 1.21
N ILE A 341 9.50 -20.07 1.33
CA ILE A 341 9.02 -18.72 1.02
C ILE A 341 9.25 -18.48 -0.46
N ILE A 342 8.16 -18.30 -1.22
CA ILE A 342 8.18 -18.06 -2.67
C ILE A 342 8.63 -16.64 -2.97
N VAL A 343 7.97 -15.66 -2.36
CA VAL A 343 8.36 -14.25 -2.39
C VAL A 343 8.06 -13.59 -1.06
N GLN A 344 8.86 -12.59 -0.71
CA GLN A 344 8.64 -11.76 0.47
C GLN A 344 8.94 -10.31 0.15
N TYR A 345 7.90 -9.47 0.27
CA TYR A 345 8.01 -8.02 0.15
C TYR A 345 7.26 -7.34 1.29
N GLU A 346 7.87 -6.32 1.84
CA GLU A 346 7.28 -5.49 2.90
C GLU A 346 6.48 -4.32 2.34
N LEU A 347 5.76 -3.62 3.22
CA LEU A 347 4.97 -2.42 2.87
C LEU A 347 5.84 -1.38 2.13
N ARG A 348 7.08 -1.18 2.58
CA ARG A 348 8.06 -0.29 1.97
C ARG A 348 8.24 -0.58 0.49
N SER A 349 8.53 -1.82 0.13
CA SER A 349 8.71 -2.23 -1.26
C SER A 349 7.46 -1.96 -2.10
N GLY A 350 6.26 -2.19 -1.52
CA GLY A 350 5.00 -1.90 -2.20
C GLY A 350 4.80 -0.42 -2.53
N VAL A 351 5.25 0.47 -1.65
CA VAL A 351 5.21 1.93 -1.88
C VAL A 351 6.30 2.35 -2.88
N GLU A 352 7.54 1.91 -2.68
CA GLU A 352 8.68 2.26 -3.55
C GLU A 352 8.50 1.77 -4.99
N MET A 353 7.93 0.58 -5.17
CA MET A 353 7.55 0.06 -6.49
C MET A 353 6.26 0.70 -7.03
N GLY A 354 5.70 1.60 -6.27
CA GLY A 354 4.53 2.33 -6.66
C GLY A 354 3.26 1.50 -6.78
N ILE A 355 3.15 0.36 -6.15
CA ILE A 355 1.96 -0.51 -6.09
C ILE A 355 0.98 -0.01 -5.04
N LEU A 356 1.51 0.63 -3.99
CA LEU A 356 0.75 1.25 -2.93
C LEU A 356 0.94 2.77 -2.97
N THR A 357 -0.10 3.50 -2.57
CA THR A 357 -0.04 4.95 -2.40
C THR A 357 0.84 5.29 -1.21
N PRO A 358 1.72 6.31 -1.29
CA PRO A 358 2.44 6.82 -0.12
C PRO A 358 1.49 7.28 0.98
N TYR A 359 1.99 7.41 2.21
CA TYR A 359 1.20 7.91 3.33
C TYR A 359 1.91 9.02 4.10
N HIS A 360 1.13 9.94 4.62
CA HIS A 360 1.57 10.95 5.58
C HIS A 360 0.96 10.63 6.94
N TYR A 361 1.78 10.16 7.85
CA TYR A 361 1.39 9.75 9.19
C TYR A 361 1.62 10.87 10.20
N PHE A 362 0.61 11.11 11.02
CA PHE A 362 0.61 12.08 12.10
C PHE A 362 0.24 11.38 13.42
N GLY A 363 1.24 11.12 14.25
CA GLY A 363 1.04 10.65 15.62
C GLY A 363 0.69 11.83 16.52
N CYS A 364 -0.58 11.99 16.82
CA CYS A 364 -1.12 13.06 17.65
C CYS A 364 -1.19 12.60 19.10
N PHE A 365 -0.91 13.51 20.03
CA PHE A 365 -1.01 13.19 21.45
C PHE A 365 -2.46 12.96 21.87
N ASP A 366 -2.72 11.82 22.53
CA ASP A 366 -3.99 11.49 23.18
C ASP A 366 -3.85 11.78 24.68
N ASP A 367 -4.62 12.73 25.20
CA ASP A 367 -4.57 13.16 26.62
C ASP A 367 -5.24 12.16 27.58
N ILE A 368 -5.45 10.94 27.10
CA ILE A 368 -6.02 9.85 27.90
C ILE A 368 -4.91 9.13 28.64
N ASP A 369 -5.08 8.99 29.95
CA ASP A 369 -4.22 8.12 30.76
C ASP A 369 -4.68 6.65 30.64
N TYR A 370 -3.86 5.84 30.00
CA TYR A 370 -4.06 4.39 29.86
C TYR A 370 -3.29 3.59 30.93
N GLY A 371 -2.50 4.26 31.79
CA GLY A 371 -1.62 3.59 32.76
C GLY A 371 -2.37 2.83 33.87
N ASP A 372 -3.62 3.17 34.13
CA ASP A 372 -4.49 2.51 35.08
C ASP A 372 -5.31 1.34 34.52
N LEU A 373 -5.18 1.06 33.21
CA LEU A 373 -5.82 -0.10 32.60
C LEU A 373 -5.15 -1.41 33.06
N PRO A 374 -5.93 -2.41 33.48
CA PRO A 374 -5.39 -3.70 33.89
C PRO A 374 -4.73 -4.42 32.72
N ILE A 375 -3.78 -5.33 33.01
CA ILE A 375 -3.24 -6.24 31.99
C ILE A 375 -4.38 -7.11 31.46
N GLY A 376 -4.64 -7.04 30.14
CA GLY A 376 -5.75 -7.77 29.52
C GLY A 376 -7.10 -7.06 29.66
N TYR A 377 -7.10 -5.73 29.72
CA TYR A 377 -8.30 -4.88 29.77
C TYR A 377 -9.32 -5.28 28.68
N THR A 378 -10.59 -5.06 28.98
CA THR A 378 -11.71 -5.37 28.07
C THR A 378 -12.04 -4.17 27.17
N ILE A 379 -12.83 -4.42 26.12
CA ILE A 379 -13.39 -3.35 25.28
C ILE A 379 -14.19 -2.33 26.11
N LYS A 380 -14.91 -2.78 27.15
CA LYS A 380 -15.65 -1.89 28.05
C LYS A 380 -14.74 -0.96 28.86
N ASP A 381 -13.56 -1.43 29.22
CA ASP A 381 -12.59 -0.59 29.92
C ASP A 381 -12.05 0.50 29.00
N LEU A 382 -11.80 0.18 27.72
CA LEU A 382 -11.46 1.16 26.69
C LEU A 382 -12.60 2.14 26.42
N GLU A 383 -13.85 1.67 26.32
CA GLU A 383 -15.01 2.55 26.11
C GLU A 383 -15.09 3.64 27.17
N ARG A 384 -14.94 3.29 28.44
CA ARG A 384 -14.96 4.28 29.55
C ARG A 384 -13.89 5.35 29.40
N LYS A 385 -12.74 5.00 28.82
CA LYS A 385 -11.63 5.93 28.60
C LYS A 385 -11.82 6.78 27.36
N LEU A 386 -12.31 6.20 26.27
CA LEU A 386 -12.33 6.82 24.94
C LEU A 386 -13.59 7.61 24.64
N ILE A 387 -14.72 7.31 25.31
CA ILE A 387 -15.99 8.02 25.10
C ILE A 387 -16.05 9.23 26.02
N ILE A 388 -15.26 10.25 25.70
CA ILE A 388 -15.19 11.53 26.39
C ILE A 388 -15.38 12.64 25.35
N LYS A 389 -16.25 13.61 25.66
CA LYS A 389 -16.65 14.67 24.72
C LYS A 389 -15.44 15.50 24.26
N GLU A 390 -14.61 15.91 25.19
CA GLU A 390 -13.41 16.73 24.91
C GLU A 390 -12.43 16.02 23.98
N ARG A 391 -12.29 14.71 24.14
CA ARG A 391 -11.48 13.89 23.24
C ARG A 391 -12.06 13.87 21.82
N HIS A 392 -13.37 13.68 21.68
CA HIS A 392 -14.01 13.67 20.37
C HIS A 392 -13.89 15.03 19.67
N GLU A 393 -13.98 16.14 20.42
CA GLU A 393 -13.76 17.49 19.88
C GLU A 393 -12.32 17.68 19.40
N ALA A 394 -11.32 17.21 20.17
CA ALA A 394 -9.91 17.23 19.75
C ALA A 394 -9.66 16.38 18.48
N VAL A 395 -10.31 15.22 18.39
CA VAL A 395 -10.26 14.36 17.17
C VAL A 395 -10.77 15.11 15.94
N ILE A 396 -11.92 15.79 16.05
CA ILE A 396 -12.51 16.53 14.95
C ILE A 396 -11.63 17.71 14.56
N GLN A 397 -11.09 18.42 15.52
CA GLN A 397 -10.17 19.52 15.27
C GLN A 397 -8.95 19.04 14.48
N LYS A 398 -8.29 17.98 14.90
CA LYS A 398 -7.13 17.42 14.20
C LYS A 398 -7.49 16.89 12.81
N TRP A 399 -8.65 16.27 12.66
CA TRP A 399 -9.12 15.84 11.35
C TRP A 399 -9.36 17.04 10.41
N SER A 400 -9.98 18.10 10.89
CA SER A 400 -10.20 19.33 10.10
C SER A 400 -8.88 20.00 9.70
N GLU A 401 -7.88 19.99 10.58
CA GLU A 401 -6.55 20.57 10.29
C GLU A 401 -5.78 19.79 9.23
N LEU A 402 -5.86 18.45 9.24
CA LEU A 402 -4.98 17.57 8.46
C LEU A 402 -5.65 16.89 7.27
N ALA A 403 -6.96 16.75 7.29
CA ALA A 403 -7.70 15.92 6.35
C ALA A 403 -9.09 16.46 5.97
N ASP A 404 -9.34 17.76 6.12
CA ASP A 404 -10.66 18.34 5.84
C ASP A 404 -11.18 17.94 4.46
N GLY A 405 -12.45 17.50 4.46
CA GLY A 405 -13.14 17.07 3.25
C GLY A 405 -12.72 15.72 2.63
N LYS A 406 -11.64 15.09 3.10
CA LYS A 406 -11.15 13.80 2.57
C LYS A 406 -12.04 12.63 2.98
N PRO A 407 -12.33 11.68 2.07
CA PRO A 407 -13.01 10.44 2.44
C PRO A 407 -12.23 9.68 3.51
N THR A 408 -12.83 9.50 4.69
CA THR A 408 -12.16 9.04 5.90
C THR A 408 -12.74 7.74 6.45
N LEU A 409 -11.88 6.78 6.82
CA LEU A 409 -12.21 5.66 7.70
C LEU A 409 -11.72 5.94 9.12
N ALA A 410 -12.62 5.93 10.10
CA ALA A 410 -12.31 6.10 11.51
C ALA A 410 -12.42 4.75 12.24
N PHE A 411 -11.30 4.21 12.72
CA PHE A 411 -11.23 2.92 13.42
C PHE A 411 -11.49 3.11 14.91
N CYS A 412 -12.65 2.62 15.36
CA CYS A 412 -13.11 2.73 16.73
C CYS A 412 -12.92 1.41 17.49
N CYS A 413 -12.95 1.46 18.83
CA CYS A 413 -12.78 0.28 19.68
C CYS A 413 -14.07 -0.55 19.86
N SER A 414 -15.25 0.07 19.71
CA SER A 414 -16.55 -0.57 19.90
C SER A 414 -17.66 0.10 19.10
N HIS A 415 -18.81 -0.57 19.00
CA HIS A 415 -19.99 -0.03 18.34
C HIS A 415 -20.48 1.28 18.96
N GLU A 416 -20.48 1.38 20.30
CA GLU A 416 -20.88 2.60 21.01
C GLU A 416 -19.89 3.74 20.76
N HIS A 417 -18.59 3.45 20.84
CA HIS A 417 -17.56 4.44 20.49
C HIS A 417 -17.74 4.96 19.07
N ALA A 418 -17.97 4.07 18.09
CA ALA A 418 -18.19 4.46 16.70
C ALA A 418 -19.43 5.37 16.53
N ARG A 419 -20.52 5.07 17.23
CA ARG A 419 -21.73 5.92 17.22
C ARG A 419 -21.42 7.30 17.79
N ARG A 420 -20.81 7.38 18.97
CA ARG A 420 -20.49 8.66 19.63
C ARG A 420 -19.57 9.53 18.79
N VAL A 421 -18.54 8.95 18.20
CA VAL A 421 -17.64 9.66 17.25
C VAL A 421 -18.43 10.16 16.05
N SER A 422 -19.26 9.31 15.43
CA SER A 422 -20.08 9.70 14.27
C SER A 422 -21.07 10.83 14.64
N ASP A 423 -21.76 10.71 15.79
CA ASP A 423 -22.70 11.74 16.26
C ASP A 423 -21.99 13.09 16.47
N THR A 424 -20.75 13.07 17.00
CA THR A 424 -19.98 14.29 17.20
C THR A 424 -19.57 14.93 15.86
N PHE A 425 -19.15 14.14 14.85
CA PHE A 425 -18.91 14.65 13.49
C PHE A 425 -20.18 15.30 12.92
N VAL A 426 -21.32 14.63 13.02
CA VAL A 426 -22.61 15.16 12.54
C VAL A 426 -23.00 16.45 13.28
N ALA A 427 -22.81 16.52 14.60
CA ALA A 427 -23.08 17.72 15.38
C ALA A 427 -22.19 18.92 14.95
N CYS A 428 -20.99 18.66 14.44
CA CYS A 428 -20.10 19.67 13.84
C CYS A 428 -20.40 19.95 12.36
N GLY A 429 -21.50 19.43 11.80
CA GLY A 429 -21.90 19.65 10.40
C GLY A 429 -21.13 18.80 9.38
N ILE A 430 -20.37 17.79 9.82
CA ILE A 430 -19.59 16.89 8.97
C ILE A 430 -20.39 15.60 8.76
N PRO A 431 -20.83 15.28 7.51
CA PRO A 431 -21.61 14.08 7.25
C PRO A 431 -20.85 12.81 7.59
N SER A 432 -21.34 12.06 8.58
CA SER A 432 -20.74 10.83 9.09
C SER A 432 -21.80 9.75 9.31
N THR A 433 -21.40 8.48 9.31
CA THR A 433 -22.22 7.35 9.74
C THR A 433 -21.35 6.21 10.24
N THR A 434 -21.99 5.19 10.84
CA THR A 434 -21.30 3.98 11.30
C THR A 434 -21.45 2.84 10.30
N TYR A 435 -20.38 2.02 10.16
CA TYR A 435 -20.38 0.80 9.39
C TYR A 435 -19.95 -0.34 10.32
N LEU A 436 -20.92 -1.10 10.79
CA LEU A 436 -20.76 -2.10 11.84
C LEU A 436 -21.07 -3.51 11.31
N SER A 437 -20.71 -4.54 12.06
CA SER A 437 -21.08 -5.92 11.74
C SER A 437 -22.61 -6.13 11.69
N THR A 438 -23.34 -5.31 12.45
CA THR A 438 -24.81 -5.30 12.48
C THR A 438 -25.46 -4.48 11.35
N THR A 439 -24.71 -3.75 10.53
CA THR A 439 -25.23 -2.98 9.40
C THR A 439 -25.70 -3.94 8.31
N GLU A 440 -26.91 -3.75 7.78
CA GLU A 440 -27.46 -4.57 6.70
C GLU A 440 -26.61 -4.44 5.41
N LEU A 441 -26.57 -5.51 4.61
CA LEU A 441 -25.74 -5.55 3.39
C LEU A 441 -26.12 -4.46 2.38
N ALA A 442 -27.42 -4.16 2.23
CA ALA A 442 -27.88 -3.10 1.34
C ALA A 442 -27.39 -1.71 1.76
N ASP A 443 -27.41 -1.44 3.07
CA ASP A 443 -26.93 -0.19 3.64
C ASP A 443 -25.41 -0.07 3.53
N ARG A 444 -24.67 -1.17 3.67
CA ARG A 444 -23.20 -1.18 3.50
C ARG A 444 -22.79 -0.67 2.13
N ALA A 445 -23.41 -1.17 1.06
CA ALA A 445 -23.13 -0.72 -0.31
C ALA A 445 -23.52 0.76 -0.51
N SER A 446 -24.64 1.19 0.07
CA SER A 446 -25.11 2.57 0.01
C SER A 446 -24.14 3.52 0.73
N PHE A 447 -23.64 3.16 1.92
CA PHE A 447 -22.70 4.00 2.68
C PHE A 447 -21.36 4.17 1.96
N VAL A 448 -20.84 3.09 1.37
CA VAL A 448 -19.63 3.13 0.56
C VAL A 448 -19.83 4.05 -0.65
N ALA A 449 -20.91 3.89 -1.39
CA ALA A 449 -21.20 4.74 -2.56
C ALA A 449 -21.39 6.23 -2.19
N ARG A 450 -22.00 6.52 -1.04
CA ARG A 450 -22.16 7.90 -0.53
C ARG A 450 -20.84 8.51 -0.09
N LEU A 451 -19.94 7.73 0.50
CA LEU A 451 -18.60 8.16 0.89
C LEU A 451 -17.75 8.45 -0.37
N GLU A 452 -17.79 7.56 -1.37
CA GLU A 452 -17.09 7.73 -2.64
C GLU A 452 -17.56 8.99 -3.41
N ARG A 453 -18.87 9.27 -3.39
CA ARG A 453 -19.45 10.48 -4.02
C ARG A 453 -19.29 11.75 -3.18
N GLY A 454 -18.71 11.68 -2.00
CA GLY A 454 -18.52 12.81 -1.10
C GLY A 454 -19.77 13.28 -0.35
N HIS A 455 -20.88 12.52 -0.41
CA HIS A 455 -22.10 12.78 0.38
C HIS A 455 -21.94 12.37 1.85
N LEU A 456 -20.97 11.52 2.15
CA LEU A 456 -20.41 11.26 3.47
C LEU A 456 -18.94 11.66 3.44
N LYS A 457 -18.40 12.05 4.60
CA LYS A 457 -16.98 12.37 4.77
C LYS A 457 -16.28 11.36 5.66
N VAL A 458 -16.96 10.86 6.67
CA VAL A 458 -16.38 9.94 7.66
C VAL A 458 -17.24 8.71 7.80
N LEU A 459 -16.61 7.54 7.78
CA LEU A 459 -17.22 6.26 8.05
C LEU A 459 -16.55 5.65 9.30
N CYS A 460 -17.29 5.60 10.41
CA CYS A 460 -16.79 5.04 11.67
C CYS A 460 -16.98 3.52 11.67
N VAL A 461 -15.89 2.78 11.85
CA VAL A 461 -15.84 1.32 11.69
C VAL A 461 -15.31 0.62 12.94
N VAL A 462 -15.77 -0.62 13.16
CA VAL A 462 -15.28 -1.49 14.24
C VAL A 462 -15.00 -2.86 13.62
N ASP A 463 -13.75 -3.23 13.53
CA ASP A 463 -13.21 -4.51 13.03
C ASP A 463 -13.71 -5.02 11.66
N VAL A 464 -14.83 -4.50 11.15
CA VAL A 464 -15.53 -5.01 9.93
C VAL A 464 -14.74 -4.74 8.64
N LEU A 465 -14.00 -3.65 8.56
CA LEU A 465 -13.20 -3.29 7.38
C LEU A 465 -11.69 -3.58 7.56
N ASN A 466 -11.32 -4.32 8.60
CA ASN A 466 -9.92 -4.72 8.79
C ASN A 466 -9.46 -5.67 7.68
N GLU A 467 -10.37 -6.47 7.10
CA GLU A 467 -10.08 -7.44 6.04
C GLU A 467 -11.18 -7.41 4.95
N GLY A 468 -10.81 -7.65 3.69
CA GLY A 468 -11.74 -7.92 2.58
C GLY A 468 -12.32 -6.73 1.80
N ALA A 469 -12.52 -5.54 2.37
CA ALA A 469 -13.16 -4.43 1.65
C ALA A 469 -12.22 -3.73 0.65
N ASP A 470 -12.72 -3.42 -0.56
CA ASP A 470 -12.01 -2.68 -1.59
C ASP A 470 -12.50 -1.23 -1.67
N LEU A 471 -11.79 -0.31 -1.00
CA LEU A 471 -12.11 1.10 -0.89
C LEU A 471 -10.92 1.98 -1.35
N PRO A 472 -10.56 1.98 -2.63
CA PRO A 472 -9.36 2.66 -3.12
C PRO A 472 -9.41 4.18 -2.97
N PHE A 473 -10.60 4.78 -2.97
CA PHE A 473 -10.83 6.21 -2.86
C PHE A 473 -10.60 6.78 -1.45
N ILE A 474 -10.34 5.95 -0.43
CA ILE A 474 -10.06 6.44 0.93
C ILE A 474 -8.75 7.22 0.97
N GLU A 475 -8.81 8.46 1.42
CA GLU A 475 -7.67 9.37 1.50
C GLU A 475 -7.23 9.70 2.93
N CYS A 476 -8.06 9.38 3.93
CA CYS A 476 -7.71 9.54 5.33
C CYS A 476 -8.06 8.30 6.15
N LEU A 477 -7.14 7.94 7.05
CA LEU A 477 -7.34 6.94 8.10
C LEU A 477 -7.22 7.62 9.46
N LEU A 478 -8.20 7.41 10.31
CA LEU A 478 -8.26 7.97 11.65
C LEU A 478 -8.24 6.84 12.67
N PHE A 479 -7.13 6.68 13.39
CA PHE A 479 -6.94 5.64 14.40
C PHE A 479 -7.33 6.19 15.77
N LEU A 480 -8.48 5.74 16.28
CA LEU A 480 -9.10 6.23 17.52
C LEU A 480 -9.01 5.22 18.65
N ARG A 481 -8.33 4.12 18.45
CA ARG A 481 -8.10 3.10 19.48
C ARG A 481 -6.61 2.76 19.57
N PRO A 482 -6.11 2.42 20.76
CA PRO A 482 -4.75 1.90 20.89
C PRO A 482 -4.52 0.68 19.99
N THR A 483 -3.42 0.68 19.22
CA THR A 483 -3.07 -0.43 18.34
C THR A 483 -1.75 -1.05 18.79
N GLU A 484 -1.83 -2.11 19.61
CA GLU A 484 -0.67 -2.81 20.15
C GLU A 484 -0.13 -3.91 19.21
N SER A 485 -0.77 -4.14 18.06
CA SER A 485 -0.44 -5.20 17.12
C SER A 485 0.03 -4.63 15.79
N LYS A 486 1.29 -4.89 15.42
CA LYS A 486 1.84 -4.55 14.09
C LYS A 486 0.95 -5.04 12.95
N ARG A 487 0.38 -6.25 13.09
CA ARG A 487 -0.51 -6.83 12.09
C ARG A 487 -1.77 -5.97 11.89
N ILE A 488 -2.49 -5.65 12.98
CA ILE A 488 -3.71 -4.82 12.90
C ILE A 488 -3.37 -3.45 12.33
N PHE A 489 -2.29 -2.83 12.79
CA PHE A 489 -1.80 -1.56 12.26
C PHE A 489 -1.59 -1.63 10.74
N LEU A 490 -0.85 -2.63 10.24
CA LEU A 490 -0.57 -2.78 8.82
C LEU A 490 -1.82 -3.12 8.00
N GLN A 491 -2.77 -3.89 8.55
CA GLN A 491 -4.05 -4.18 7.90
C GLN A 491 -4.91 -2.92 7.77
N GLN A 492 -5.02 -2.12 8.83
CA GLN A 492 -5.74 -0.84 8.82
C GLN A 492 -5.06 0.17 7.89
N LEU A 493 -3.75 0.33 8.00
CA LEU A 493 -2.97 1.19 7.11
C LEU A 493 -3.16 0.82 5.64
N GLY A 494 -3.12 -0.48 5.33
CA GLY A 494 -3.32 -0.99 3.98
C GLY A 494 -4.65 -0.60 3.34
N ARG A 495 -5.68 -0.27 4.12
CA ARG A 495 -6.98 0.20 3.58
C ARG A 495 -6.84 1.54 2.88
N GLY A 496 -6.01 2.42 3.42
CA GLY A 496 -5.74 3.73 2.84
C GLY A 496 -4.64 3.73 1.76
N LEU A 497 -3.90 2.63 1.59
CA LEU A 497 -2.77 2.62 0.65
C LEU A 497 -3.12 2.10 -0.74
N ARG A 498 -4.37 1.75 -1.00
CA ARG A 498 -4.82 1.41 -2.35
C ARG A 498 -4.73 2.62 -3.26
N ARG A 499 -4.30 2.37 -4.48
CA ARG A 499 -4.23 3.42 -5.50
C ARG A 499 -5.60 3.82 -5.97
N HIS A 500 -5.76 5.11 -6.16
CA HIS A 500 -6.92 5.71 -6.79
C HIS A 500 -6.51 6.91 -7.63
N VAL A 501 -7.23 7.19 -8.70
CA VAL A 501 -7.01 8.36 -9.55
C VAL A 501 -7.13 9.63 -8.69
N GLY A 502 -6.18 10.55 -8.84
CA GLY A 502 -6.16 11.81 -8.08
C GLY A 502 -5.61 11.70 -6.66
N LYS A 503 -5.34 10.48 -6.15
CA LYS A 503 -4.83 10.27 -4.79
C LYS A 503 -3.31 10.24 -4.77
N SER A 504 -2.69 11.33 -4.34
CA SER A 504 -1.22 11.44 -4.21
C SER A 504 -0.67 10.74 -2.96
N HIS A 505 -1.40 10.77 -1.86
CA HIS A 505 -1.03 10.13 -0.59
C HIS A 505 -2.28 9.83 0.25
N CYS A 506 -2.12 8.98 1.26
CA CYS A 506 -3.11 8.77 2.31
C CYS A 506 -2.68 9.49 3.58
N THR A 507 -3.52 10.34 4.15
CA THR A 507 -3.30 10.94 5.46
C THR A 507 -3.67 9.93 6.54
N VAL A 508 -2.79 9.72 7.52
CA VAL A 508 -3.05 8.85 8.68
C VAL A 508 -2.93 9.69 9.95
N ILE A 509 -4.01 9.77 10.71
CA ILE A 509 -4.05 10.48 11.99
C ILE A 509 -4.23 9.44 13.07
N ASP A 510 -3.25 9.30 13.95
CA ASP A 510 -3.23 8.28 15.01
C ASP A 510 -3.13 8.96 16.37
N PHE A 511 -4.11 8.70 17.23
CA PHE A 511 -4.15 9.26 18.58
C PHE A 511 -3.42 8.33 19.54
N ILE A 512 -2.24 8.80 19.98
CA ILE A 512 -1.28 8.02 20.76
C ILE A 512 -1.21 8.56 22.19
N GLY A 513 -1.64 7.73 23.12
CA GLY A 513 -1.47 7.97 24.56
C GLY A 513 -0.43 7.03 25.17
N ASN A 514 -0.38 6.98 26.48
CA ASN A 514 0.56 6.18 27.26
C ASN A 514 0.18 4.69 27.40
N PHE A 515 -0.55 4.12 26.40
CA PHE A 515 -0.88 2.70 26.42
C PHE A 515 0.37 1.83 26.28
N ARG A 516 0.26 0.59 26.75
CA ARG A 516 1.39 -0.34 26.80
C ARG A 516 2.03 -0.55 25.42
N ASN A 517 3.36 -0.44 25.35
CA ASN A 517 4.13 -0.61 24.13
C ASN A 517 3.80 0.40 23.01
N ALA A 518 3.31 1.60 23.31
CA ALA A 518 3.05 2.63 22.30
C ALA A 518 4.30 2.95 21.45
N TYR A 519 5.50 2.89 22.02
CA TYR A 519 6.78 3.08 21.33
C TYR A 519 6.98 2.13 20.12
N LYS A 520 6.35 0.95 20.12
CA LYS A 520 6.44 -0.01 19.01
C LYS A 520 5.82 0.50 17.71
N ILE A 521 4.99 1.55 17.78
CA ILE A 521 4.45 2.20 16.57
C ILE A 521 5.59 2.68 15.66
N VAL A 522 6.69 3.14 16.23
CA VAL A 522 7.90 3.52 15.48
C VAL A 522 8.42 2.34 14.66
N GLU A 523 8.50 1.15 15.28
CA GLU A 523 8.95 -0.08 14.62
C GLU A 523 7.97 -0.55 13.52
N TYR A 524 6.67 -0.19 13.63
CA TYR A 524 5.67 -0.55 12.61
C TYR A 524 5.91 0.18 11.29
N HIS A 525 6.54 1.36 11.35
CA HIS A 525 6.98 2.13 10.19
C HIS A 525 8.35 1.69 9.63
N GLY A 526 8.99 0.68 10.24
CA GLY A 526 10.34 0.23 9.88
C GLY A 526 11.44 1.08 10.49
N LEU A 527 11.10 2.04 11.36
CA LEU A 527 12.04 2.88 12.09
C LEU A 527 12.48 2.16 13.36
N ARG A 528 13.72 2.39 13.79
CA ARG A 528 14.18 1.92 15.09
C ARG A 528 13.93 2.99 16.14
N PRO A 529 13.53 2.64 17.37
CA PRO A 529 13.30 3.60 18.44
C PRO A 529 14.48 4.50 18.73
N ASP A 530 15.71 3.98 18.57
CA ASP A 530 16.97 4.68 18.77
C ASP A 530 17.33 5.64 17.61
N GLU A 531 16.90 5.35 16.39
CA GLU A 531 17.08 6.23 15.22
C GLU A 531 16.12 7.42 15.26
N PHE A 532 14.98 7.24 15.93
CA PHE A 532 13.95 8.26 16.08
C PHE A 532 14.40 9.42 16.98
N ASP A 533 15.21 9.11 17.98
CA ASP A 533 15.75 10.07 18.94
C ASP A 533 16.75 11.06 18.30
N GLN A 534 17.42 10.69 17.20
CA GLN A 534 18.34 11.56 16.46
C GLN A 534 17.62 12.60 15.57
N ALA A 535 16.33 12.44 15.32
CA ALA A 535 15.54 13.33 14.46
C ALA A 535 14.94 14.55 15.16
N GLY A 536 15.01 14.62 16.48
CA GLY A 536 14.24 15.57 17.29
C GLY A 536 14.84 16.95 17.55
N ALA A 537 16.08 17.24 17.17
CA ALA A 537 16.76 18.46 17.63
C ALA A 537 16.63 19.69 16.71
N GLY A 538 15.92 19.65 15.62
CA GLY A 538 15.87 20.84 14.74
C GLY A 538 14.83 20.81 13.64
N ALA A 539 14.11 19.73 13.51
CA ALA A 539 13.21 19.59 12.40
C ALA A 539 11.76 19.66 12.88
N ARG A 540 11.12 20.70 12.55
CA ARG A 540 9.67 20.71 12.32
C ARG A 540 9.29 19.74 11.18
N SER A 541 10.24 18.90 10.73
CA SER A 541 10.08 17.76 9.83
C SER A 541 11.15 16.72 10.16
N VAL A 542 10.76 15.51 10.49
CA VAL A 542 11.57 14.31 10.72
C VAL A 542 12.71 14.21 9.72
N GLY A 543 13.93 14.26 10.18
CA GLY A 543 15.03 14.09 9.27
C GLY A 543 16.43 14.11 9.83
N THR A 544 16.89 13.02 10.39
CA THR A 544 18.30 12.67 10.14
C THR A 544 18.38 11.86 8.85
N ALA A 545 19.43 12.03 8.07
CA ALA A 545 19.58 11.40 6.76
C ALA A 545 19.41 9.86 6.81
N LYS A 546 19.64 9.21 7.94
CA LYS A 546 19.52 7.76 8.11
C LYS A 546 18.10 7.29 8.41
N ALA A 547 17.32 8.00 9.22
CA ALA A 547 15.91 7.72 9.45
C ALA A 547 15.08 8.03 8.21
N LEU A 548 15.45 9.04 7.41
CA LEU A 548 14.85 9.35 6.11
C LEU A 548 15.08 8.24 5.08
N LEU A 549 16.18 7.50 5.16
CA LEU A 549 16.47 6.39 4.24
C LEU A 549 15.59 5.16 4.49
N ASP A 550 15.00 5.03 5.68
CA ASP A 550 14.17 3.88 6.04
C ASP A 550 12.65 4.11 5.82
N ILE A 551 12.22 5.35 5.62
CA ILE A 551 10.85 5.66 5.23
C ILE A 551 10.72 5.54 3.70
N PRO A 552 9.67 4.87 3.18
CA PRO A 552 9.47 4.76 1.73
C PRO A 552 9.39 6.12 1.05
N ILE A 553 9.94 6.24 -0.15
CA ILE A 553 9.91 7.49 -0.93
C ILE A 553 8.46 8.00 -1.06
N GLY A 554 8.25 9.29 -0.76
CA GLY A 554 6.93 9.93 -0.77
C GLY A 554 6.12 9.76 0.51
N CYS A 555 6.54 8.92 1.46
CA CYS A 555 5.95 8.84 2.78
C CYS A 555 6.53 9.90 3.73
N LYS A 556 5.71 10.29 4.72
CA LYS A 556 6.13 11.16 5.83
C LYS A 556 5.60 10.57 7.13
N VAL A 557 6.40 10.63 8.18
CA VAL A 557 6.01 10.18 9.53
C VAL A 557 6.37 11.31 10.51
N ASN A 558 5.34 11.87 11.13
CA ASN A 558 5.48 12.96 12.10
C ASN A 558 4.84 12.55 13.42
N PHE A 559 5.47 12.87 14.53
CA PHE A 559 4.90 12.70 15.87
C PHE A 559 4.96 14.02 16.61
N GLU A 560 3.93 14.31 17.39
CA GLU A 560 3.95 15.44 18.32
C GLU A 560 5.00 15.22 19.43
N ASP A 561 5.61 16.28 19.93
CA ASP A 561 6.67 16.21 20.96
C ASP A 561 6.24 15.39 22.18
N ARG A 562 5.01 15.55 22.66
CA ARG A 562 4.45 14.79 23.78
C ARG A 562 4.36 13.28 23.50
N VAL A 563 4.14 12.87 22.25
CA VAL A 563 4.16 11.46 21.84
C VAL A 563 5.58 10.90 21.89
N LEU A 564 6.55 11.70 21.45
CA LEU A 564 7.97 11.33 21.54
C LEU A 564 8.42 11.14 22.99
N ASP A 565 7.92 11.96 23.90
CA ASP A 565 8.18 11.81 25.34
C ASP A 565 7.59 10.50 25.89
N ILE A 566 6.39 10.10 25.46
CA ILE A 566 5.82 8.79 25.83
C ILE A 566 6.72 7.66 25.35
N PHE A 567 7.15 7.70 24.08
CA PHE A 567 8.00 6.66 23.52
C PHE A 567 9.32 6.53 24.25
N ALA A 568 9.98 7.66 24.52
CA ALA A 568 11.24 7.67 25.24
C ALA A 568 11.08 7.10 26.66
N ASN A 569 10.01 7.47 27.38
CA ASN A 569 9.74 6.97 28.72
C ASN A 569 9.50 5.45 28.74
N GLN A 570 8.74 4.93 27.77
CA GLN A 570 8.44 3.50 27.67
C GLN A 570 9.66 2.67 27.22
N ALA A 571 10.47 3.21 26.32
CA ALA A 571 11.71 2.54 25.88
C ALA A 571 12.74 2.45 27.00
N LEU A 572 12.71 3.38 27.96
CA LEU A 572 13.57 3.40 29.15
C LEU A 572 13.11 2.46 30.27
N ASP A 573 11.93 1.85 30.16
CA ASP A 573 11.48 0.84 31.15
C ASP A 573 12.52 -0.30 31.19
N PRO A 574 13.12 -0.62 32.35
CA PRO A 574 14.13 -1.66 32.48
C PRO A 574 13.69 -3.04 31.99
N LYS A 575 12.38 -3.29 31.90
CA LYS A 575 11.82 -4.53 31.35
C LYS A 575 11.90 -4.62 29.83
N ASN A 576 12.09 -3.49 29.13
CA ASN A 576 12.01 -3.39 27.68
C ASN A 576 13.33 -3.00 27.01
N ALA A 577 14.37 -2.58 27.78
CA ALA A 577 15.57 -2.00 27.18
C ALA A 577 16.86 -2.72 27.61
N THR A 578 17.77 -2.92 26.66
CA THR A 578 19.16 -3.28 26.95
C THR A 578 19.88 -2.04 27.49
N ARG A 579 20.96 -2.25 28.30
CA ARG A 579 21.77 -1.15 28.85
C ARG A 579 22.31 -0.21 27.75
N GLU A 580 22.60 -0.75 26.59
CA GLU A 580 23.11 -0.03 25.44
C GLU A 580 22.06 0.93 24.85
N ASN A 581 20.80 0.46 24.70
CA ASN A 581 19.69 1.30 24.22
C ASN A 581 19.37 2.43 25.21
N ILE A 582 19.40 2.13 26.51
CA ILE A 582 19.17 3.14 27.55
C ILE A 582 20.26 4.22 27.49
N SER A 583 21.53 3.82 27.37
CA SER A 583 22.65 4.78 27.29
C SER A 583 22.47 5.74 26.12
N ARG A 584 22.11 5.21 24.94
CA ARG A 584 21.92 6.01 23.71
C ARG A 584 20.76 7.01 23.85
N ILE A 585 19.63 6.58 24.41
CA ILE A 585 18.47 7.45 24.64
C ILE A 585 18.83 8.59 25.59
N LEU A 586 19.53 8.32 26.69
CA LEU A 586 19.95 9.35 27.64
C LEU A 586 20.92 10.37 27.03
N ILE A 587 21.87 9.90 26.19
CA ILE A 587 22.78 10.76 25.44
C ILE A 587 21.99 11.72 24.53
N ASN A 588 21.06 11.19 23.77
CA ASN A 588 20.27 11.98 22.82
C ASN A 588 19.37 12.99 23.54
N ARG A 589 18.75 12.62 24.66
CA ARG A 589 17.96 13.56 25.48
C ARG A 589 18.83 14.73 26.00
N TYR A 590 20.03 14.42 26.48
CA TYR A 590 20.97 15.43 26.91
C TYR A 590 21.33 16.40 25.77
N LEU A 591 21.66 15.87 24.57
CA LEU A 591 22.00 16.67 23.41
C LEU A 591 20.86 17.58 22.98
N ARG A 592 19.64 17.08 22.89
CA ARG A 592 18.45 17.89 22.56
C ARG A 592 18.21 19.04 23.50
N LEU A 593 18.26 18.75 24.81
CA LEU A 593 18.06 19.79 25.81
C LEU A 593 19.20 20.80 25.80
N SER A 594 20.45 20.34 25.56
CA SER A 594 21.62 21.18 25.40
C SER A 594 21.48 22.15 24.21
N ASP A 595 21.05 21.63 23.06
CA ASP A 595 20.79 22.44 21.86
C ASP A 595 19.65 23.44 22.08
N ARG A 596 18.56 23.01 22.72
CA ARG A 596 17.43 23.88 23.06
C ARG A 596 17.81 25.03 23.97
N LEU A 597 18.70 24.79 24.91
CA LEU A 597 19.18 25.80 25.88
C LEU A 597 20.44 26.54 25.40
N GLY A 598 21.03 26.14 24.28
CA GLY A 598 22.20 26.76 23.68
C GLY A 598 23.48 26.64 24.54
N ARG A 599 23.53 25.66 25.46
CA ARG A 599 24.65 25.46 26.38
C ARG A 599 24.72 24.03 26.90
N MET A 600 25.87 23.65 27.42
CA MET A 600 26.02 22.39 28.16
C MET A 600 25.14 22.35 29.41
N LEU A 601 24.58 21.20 29.67
CA LEU A 601 23.66 21.01 30.78
C LEU A 601 24.38 20.57 32.05
N ASN A 602 23.86 21.03 33.18
CA ASN A 602 24.18 20.49 34.49
C ASN A 602 23.03 19.62 35.04
N ARG A 603 23.24 18.97 36.20
CA ARG A 603 22.21 18.10 36.80
C ARG A 603 20.87 18.79 37.03
N ARG A 604 20.91 20.07 37.51
CA ARG A 604 19.67 20.82 37.77
C ARG A 604 18.89 21.12 36.50
N ASP A 605 19.54 21.22 35.37
CA ASP A 605 18.84 21.38 34.08
C ASP A 605 18.08 20.11 33.73
N ILE A 606 18.69 18.93 33.90
CA ILE A 606 18.02 17.64 33.68
C ILE A 606 16.83 17.49 34.65
N ASP A 607 17.06 17.71 35.95
CA ASP A 607 16.02 17.57 36.97
C ASP A 607 14.85 18.56 36.78
N ARG A 608 15.11 19.69 36.12
CA ARG A 608 14.10 20.74 35.89
C ARG A 608 13.30 20.55 34.58
N TYR A 609 13.91 20.03 33.54
CA TYR A 609 13.33 20.04 32.19
C TYR A 609 13.07 18.65 31.64
N GLU A 610 13.58 17.60 32.29
CA GLU A 610 13.39 16.21 31.89
C GLU A 610 12.49 15.46 32.85
N LEU A 611 11.76 14.47 32.32
CA LEU A 611 10.91 13.56 33.10
C LEU A 611 11.75 12.56 33.94
N LEU A 612 13.00 12.32 33.56
CA LEU A 612 13.94 11.46 34.27
C LEU A 612 14.94 12.33 34.99
N ASP A 613 15.08 12.12 36.30
CA ASP A 613 16.05 12.84 37.11
C ASP A 613 17.51 12.46 36.77
N SER A 614 18.43 13.31 37.17
CA SER A 614 19.87 13.12 36.90
C SER A 614 20.46 11.84 37.52
N THR A 615 19.76 11.23 38.50
CA THR A 615 20.21 9.97 39.13
C THR A 615 20.08 8.79 38.16
N PHE A 616 19.23 8.88 37.15
CA PHE A 616 19.11 7.86 36.11
C PHE A 616 20.37 7.78 35.27
N TYR A 617 20.99 8.93 34.97
CA TYR A 617 22.29 8.98 34.30
C TYR A 617 23.40 8.34 35.16
N ASP A 618 23.36 8.54 36.46
CA ASP A 618 24.30 7.88 37.38
C ASP A 618 24.17 6.36 37.34
N ARG A 619 22.95 5.84 37.32
CA ARG A 619 22.70 4.40 37.26
C ARG A 619 23.18 3.75 35.97
N VAL A 620 23.03 4.44 34.86
CA VAL A 620 23.41 3.91 33.53
C VAL A 620 24.89 4.06 33.25
N PHE A 621 25.47 5.21 33.52
CA PHE A 621 26.89 5.54 33.21
C PHE A 621 27.84 5.37 34.42
N GLY A 622 27.29 5.05 35.59
CA GLY A 622 28.04 4.90 36.83
C GLY A 622 28.31 6.20 37.58
N SER A 623 28.26 7.35 36.94
CA SER A 623 28.22 8.69 37.54
C SER A 623 27.95 9.75 36.48
N TRP A 624 27.38 10.89 36.88
CA TRP A 624 27.25 12.08 36.03
C TRP A 624 28.59 12.56 35.44
N LYS A 625 29.65 12.47 36.22
CA LYS A 625 30.98 12.84 35.75
C LYS A 625 31.46 11.93 34.60
N ARG A 626 31.25 10.62 34.71
CA ARG A 626 31.55 9.66 33.63
C ARG A 626 30.72 9.91 32.39
N PHE A 627 29.45 10.21 32.58
CA PHE A 627 28.57 10.58 31.48
C PHE A 627 29.09 11.82 30.74
N LEU A 628 29.43 12.88 31.44
CA LEU A 628 30.02 14.10 30.83
C LEU A 628 31.37 13.83 30.14
N THR A 629 32.23 12.99 30.71
CA THR A 629 33.47 12.57 30.08
C THR A 629 33.19 11.88 28.74
N PHE A 630 32.26 10.94 28.72
CA PHE A 630 31.82 10.25 27.51
C PHE A 630 31.24 11.21 26.45
N MET A 631 30.56 12.26 26.86
CA MET A 631 30.01 13.28 25.94
C MET A 631 31.07 14.20 25.34
N HIS A 632 32.29 14.25 25.94
CA HIS A 632 33.43 15.05 25.44
C HIS A 632 34.39 14.24 24.57
N GLU A 633 34.39 12.93 24.66
CA GLU A 633 35.08 12.01 23.76
C GLU A 633 34.29 11.78 22.46
#